data_4ddd267521ab62ddbb46dc60a4e7d4e3
#
_entry.id   4ddd267521ab62ddbb46dc60a4e7d4e3
#
_cell.length_a   1.000
_cell.length_b   1.000
_cell.length_c   1.000
_cell.angle_alpha   90.00
_cell.angle_beta   90.00
_cell.angle_gamma   90.00
#
_symmetry.space_group_name_H-M   'P 1'
#
loop_
_entity.id
_entity.type
_entity.pdbx_description
1 polymer ?
#
loop_
_entity_poly.entity_id
_entity_poly.type
_entity_poly.pdbx_seq_one_letter_code
_entity_poly.pdbx_strand_id
1 'polypeptide(L)'
;MNANAQLSRRQFLSLAGGLATVCGLGLVGCGGSGASAATTAAASTDAATDDSANITQLTVGFDQAYPPYGFVGDDGQFTGFDLDLAAEVCSRNSWDIQLEPIDWDAKDTLLSSGAITCIWNGFTMEGREDDYTFSEPYMLNGQVVVVKKDSGIASLADLAGKAVITQTDSAALEVLQGDKADLAATFASLETIGDYNTAFMQLESGAVDAVACDLSISQYQLAAKPDAYTQLDEALSSEHYAVGFKKGSQQLADKVTETLKAMDADGFVKDLCDKYASYGISYDNWLLK
;
A
#
# COMPACT_ATOMS: atom_id res chain seq x y z
N MET A 1 24.46 -15.04 44.40
CA MET A 1 25.73 -14.36 44.12
C MET A 1 25.84 -14.16 42.63
N ASN A 2 25.86 -12.92 42.28
CA ASN A 2 25.70 -12.35 40.93
C ASN A 2 26.94 -12.47 40.07
N ALA A 3 26.79 -12.50 38.75
CA ALA A 3 27.68 -11.79 37.87
C ALA A 3 27.02 -11.50 36.54
N ASN A 4 26.57 -10.26 36.38
CA ASN A 4 26.32 -9.61 35.11
C ASN A 4 27.62 -9.43 34.33
N ALA A 5 27.67 -9.88 33.09
CA ALA A 5 28.68 -9.50 32.12
C ALA A 5 28.03 -8.66 31.02
N GLN A 6 28.20 -7.34 31.13
CA GLN A 6 27.96 -6.39 30.05
C GLN A 6 29.09 -6.51 29.02
N LEU A 7 28.79 -6.86 27.79
CA LEU A 7 29.70 -6.80 26.64
C LEU A 7 29.63 -5.44 25.97
N SER A 8 30.76 -4.72 26.05
CA SER A 8 31.02 -3.39 25.52
C SER A 8 31.12 -3.36 24.00
N ARG A 9 30.52 -2.32 23.38
CA ARG A 9 30.47 -2.01 21.92
C ARG A 9 31.83 -1.50 21.33
N ARG A 10 32.94 -2.13 21.60
CA ARG A 10 34.26 -1.70 21.08
C ARG A 10 35.16 -2.87 20.81
N GLN A 11 34.87 -3.72 19.82
CA GLN A 11 35.88 -4.64 19.25
C GLN A 11 35.36 -5.27 17.96
N PHE A 12 35.26 -4.48 16.88
CA PHE A 12 35.25 -5.00 15.52
C PHE A 12 35.83 -3.93 14.57
N LEU A 13 37.12 -3.77 14.67
CA LEU A 13 37.94 -3.10 13.63
C LEU A 13 39.32 -3.72 13.69
N SER A 14 39.61 -4.53 12.71
CA SER A 14 40.93 -4.78 12.12
C SER A 14 41.08 -6.23 11.65
N LEU A 15 41.01 -6.41 10.35
CA LEU A 15 41.97 -7.20 9.58
C LEU A 15 41.88 -6.79 8.10
N ALA A 16 42.78 -5.92 7.73
CA ALA A 16 43.13 -5.63 6.34
C ALA A 16 44.39 -6.45 6.00
N GLY A 17 44.49 -6.84 4.74
CA GLY A 17 45.82 -7.09 4.19
C GLY A 17 45.98 -8.41 3.42
N GLY A 18 46.33 -8.28 2.14
CA GLY A 18 46.91 -9.40 1.37
C GLY A 18 46.83 -9.21 -0.14
N LEU A 19 47.80 -8.50 -0.69
CA LEU A 19 48.14 -8.38 -2.14
C LEU A 19 48.30 -9.71 -2.85
N ALA A 20 48.00 -9.76 -4.16
CA ALA A 20 48.84 -10.39 -5.15
C ALA A 20 48.58 -9.84 -6.56
N THR A 21 49.54 -9.12 -7.05
CA THR A 21 49.78 -8.63 -8.41
C THR A 21 50.36 -9.77 -9.26
N VAL A 22 49.89 -10.02 -10.48
CA VAL A 22 50.69 -10.67 -11.51
C VAL A 22 50.46 -9.93 -12.84
N CYS A 23 51.50 -9.27 -13.28
CA CYS A 23 51.71 -8.74 -14.62
C CYS A 23 52.05 -9.85 -15.60
N GLY A 24 51.47 -9.82 -16.78
CA GLY A 24 51.89 -10.63 -17.93
C GLY A 24 51.79 -9.81 -19.19
N LEU A 25 52.88 -9.23 -19.62
CA LEU A 25 53.10 -8.59 -20.94
C LEU A 25 53.30 -9.65 -22.03
N GLY A 26 52.63 -9.49 -23.16
CA GLY A 26 52.91 -10.23 -24.39
C GLY A 26 52.55 -9.38 -25.59
N LEU A 27 53.55 -8.70 -26.15
CA LEU A 27 53.53 -7.99 -27.45
C LEU A 27 53.85 -8.96 -28.60
N VAL A 28 53.39 -8.64 -29.78
CA VAL A 28 53.81 -8.93 -31.19
C VAL A 28 52.62 -9.52 -31.99
N GLY A 29 52.15 -8.98 -33.10
CA GLY A 29 52.73 -8.25 -34.18
C GLY A 29 51.72 -8.03 -35.34
N CYS A 30 52.05 -7.12 -36.18
CA CYS A 30 51.54 -6.58 -37.42
C CYS A 30 50.62 -7.38 -38.33
N GLY A 31 49.66 -6.65 -38.95
CA GLY A 31 49.50 -6.64 -40.40
C GLY A 31 48.10 -7.03 -40.91
N GLY A 32 47.41 -6.08 -41.60
CA GLY A 32 46.42 -6.44 -42.64
C GLY A 32 45.14 -5.64 -42.62
N SER A 33 45.02 -4.80 -43.62
CA SER A 33 43.92 -3.91 -43.99
C SER A 33 42.54 -4.56 -44.11
N GLY A 34 41.51 -3.79 -43.74
CA GLY A 34 40.27 -3.74 -44.51
C GLY A 34 39.02 -4.36 -43.89
N ALA A 35 38.12 -3.52 -43.69
CA ALA A 35 36.65 -3.60 -43.71
C ALA A 35 36.00 -3.12 -42.44
N SER A 36 35.43 -1.91 -42.51
CA SER A 36 34.42 -1.42 -41.56
C SER A 36 33.23 -2.37 -41.53
N ALA A 37 33.10 -3.12 -40.45
CA ALA A 37 31.84 -3.74 -40.09
C ALA A 37 31.21 -2.85 -39.01
N ALA A 38 30.12 -2.20 -39.36
CA ALA A 38 29.26 -1.51 -38.44
C ALA A 38 28.69 -2.57 -37.44
N THR A 39 29.22 -2.57 -36.22
CA THR A 39 28.64 -3.34 -35.14
C THR A 39 27.40 -2.59 -34.71
N THR A 40 26.25 -3.01 -35.21
CA THR A 40 24.94 -2.73 -34.61
C THR A 40 24.98 -3.33 -33.21
N ALA A 41 25.13 -2.47 -32.22
CA ALA A 41 24.84 -2.84 -30.85
C ALA A 41 23.35 -3.23 -30.80
N ALA A 42 23.08 -4.51 -30.78
CA ALA A 42 21.78 -5.01 -30.39
C ALA A 42 21.58 -4.57 -28.94
N ALA A 43 20.67 -3.62 -28.75
CA ALA A 43 20.12 -3.34 -27.44
C ALA A 43 19.44 -4.65 -27.00
N SER A 44 20.09 -5.34 -26.08
CA SER A 44 19.42 -6.38 -25.31
C SER A 44 18.33 -5.68 -24.51
N THR A 45 17.11 -5.69 -25.01
CA THR A 45 15.95 -5.54 -24.15
C THR A 45 15.96 -6.78 -23.28
N ASP A 46 16.47 -6.65 -22.06
CA ASP A 46 16.14 -7.56 -20.97
C ASP A 46 14.60 -7.46 -20.81
N ALA A 47 13.89 -8.30 -21.52
CA ALA A 47 12.54 -8.65 -21.16
C ALA A 47 12.71 -9.43 -19.84
N ALA A 48 12.50 -8.75 -18.72
CA ALA A 48 12.35 -9.41 -17.44
C ALA A 48 11.30 -10.52 -17.67
N THR A 49 11.73 -11.78 -17.59
CA THR A 49 10.80 -12.91 -17.61
C THR A 49 9.91 -12.73 -16.38
N ASP A 50 8.62 -12.55 -16.63
CA ASP A 50 7.61 -12.51 -15.57
C ASP A 50 7.52 -13.91 -14.94
N ASP A 51 8.33 -14.18 -13.92
CA ASP A 51 8.32 -15.43 -13.16
C ASP A 51 7.12 -15.53 -12.20
N SER A 52 6.22 -14.53 -12.21
CA SER A 52 5.07 -14.44 -11.29
C SER A 52 3.99 -15.51 -11.56
N ALA A 53 4.06 -16.21 -12.70
CA ALA A 53 3.08 -17.25 -13.05
C ALA A 53 3.13 -18.54 -12.18
N ASN A 54 4.22 -18.75 -11.45
CA ASN A 54 4.48 -20.03 -10.74
C ASN A 54 4.71 -19.83 -9.23
N ILE A 55 4.02 -18.89 -8.60
CA ILE A 55 4.10 -18.75 -7.16
C ILE A 55 3.40 -19.92 -6.46
N THR A 56 3.95 -20.35 -5.34
CA THR A 56 3.33 -21.30 -4.41
C THR A 56 2.89 -20.61 -3.11
N GLN A 57 3.29 -19.37 -2.91
CA GLN A 57 2.98 -18.56 -1.73
C GLN A 57 2.70 -17.13 -2.14
N LEU A 58 1.67 -16.52 -1.53
CA LEU A 58 1.37 -15.10 -1.62
C LEU A 58 1.61 -14.46 -0.24
N THR A 59 2.59 -13.55 -0.17
CA THR A 59 2.84 -12.75 1.03
C THR A 59 2.14 -11.39 0.87
N VAL A 60 1.09 -11.19 1.65
CA VAL A 60 0.23 -10.00 1.61
C VAL A 60 0.76 -8.96 2.58
N GLY A 61 1.24 -7.83 2.09
CA GLY A 61 1.59 -6.66 2.90
C GLY A 61 0.36 -5.82 3.17
N PHE A 62 0.12 -5.48 4.45
CA PHE A 62 -1.05 -4.71 4.87
C PHE A 62 -0.78 -3.91 6.15
N ASP A 63 -1.45 -2.77 6.31
CA ASP A 63 -1.51 -2.01 7.55
C ASP A 63 -2.52 -2.67 8.51
N GLN A 64 -2.04 -3.17 9.66
CA GLN A 64 -2.88 -3.84 10.67
C GLN A 64 -3.79 -2.89 11.47
N ALA A 65 -3.72 -1.59 11.19
CA ALA A 65 -4.56 -0.56 11.81
C ALA A 65 -5.53 0.07 10.81
N TYR A 66 -5.90 -0.65 9.73
CA TYR A 66 -6.72 -0.18 8.63
C TYR A 66 -8.07 -0.95 8.50
N PRO A 67 -8.95 -0.92 9.53
CA PRO A 67 -10.28 -1.52 9.39
C PRO A 67 -11.13 -0.74 8.37
N PRO A 68 -12.00 -1.43 7.60
CA PRO A 68 -12.33 -2.85 7.68
C PRO A 68 -11.52 -3.76 6.76
N TYR A 69 -10.47 -3.28 6.08
CA TYR A 69 -9.73 -4.04 5.06
C TYR A 69 -8.66 -4.95 5.64
N GLY A 70 -7.84 -4.47 6.60
CA GLY A 70 -6.85 -5.26 7.31
C GLY A 70 -6.67 -4.73 8.74
N PHE A 71 -6.90 -5.55 9.76
CA PHE A 71 -6.77 -5.12 11.14
C PHE A 71 -6.62 -6.30 12.10
N VAL A 72 -6.34 -5.99 13.37
CA VAL A 72 -6.32 -6.97 14.45
C VAL A 72 -7.72 -7.08 15.04
N GLY A 73 -8.33 -8.26 14.98
CA GLY A 73 -9.65 -8.53 15.57
C GLY A 73 -9.61 -8.63 17.10
N ASP A 74 -10.78 -8.75 17.71
CA ASP A 74 -10.94 -8.88 19.17
C ASP A 74 -10.26 -10.13 19.74
N ASP A 75 -10.04 -11.16 18.93
CA ASP A 75 -9.34 -12.40 19.27
C ASP A 75 -7.82 -12.29 19.12
N GLY A 76 -7.30 -11.12 18.70
CA GLY A 76 -5.90 -10.87 18.47
C GLY A 76 -5.36 -11.45 17.16
N GLN A 77 -6.23 -11.94 16.28
CA GLN A 77 -5.83 -12.43 14.96
C GLN A 77 -6.04 -11.35 13.90
N PHE A 78 -5.29 -11.46 12.79
CA PHE A 78 -5.50 -10.61 11.63
C PHE A 78 -6.80 -10.97 10.95
N THR A 79 -7.59 -9.96 10.63
CA THR A 79 -8.88 -10.07 9.95
C THR A 79 -9.11 -8.84 9.08
N GLY A 80 -10.09 -8.91 8.17
CA GLY A 80 -10.47 -7.81 7.31
C GLY A 80 -10.97 -8.28 5.97
N PHE A 81 -11.69 -7.41 5.28
CA PHE A 81 -12.31 -7.71 3.99
C PHE A 81 -11.27 -8.16 2.96
N ASP A 82 -10.16 -7.44 2.85
CA ASP A 82 -9.09 -7.75 1.88
C ASP A 82 -8.30 -9.01 2.29
N LEU A 83 -8.09 -9.21 3.59
CA LEU A 83 -7.39 -10.40 4.06
C LEU A 83 -8.20 -11.67 3.83
N ASP A 84 -9.53 -11.60 3.97
CA ASP A 84 -10.43 -12.71 3.65
C ASP A 84 -10.51 -12.97 2.13
N LEU A 85 -10.51 -11.90 1.30
CA LEU A 85 -10.40 -12.05 -0.17
C LEU A 85 -9.09 -12.73 -0.54
N ALA A 86 -7.96 -12.29 0.02
CA ALA A 86 -6.64 -12.86 -0.24
C ALA A 86 -6.55 -14.33 0.18
N ALA A 87 -7.12 -14.67 1.33
CA ALA A 87 -7.15 -16.06 1.81
C ALA A 87 -7.93 -16.97 0.86
N GLU A 88 -9.08 -16.52 0.37
CA GLU A 88 -9.89 -17.29 -0.59
C GLU A 88 -9.20 -17.38 -1.96
N VAL A 89 -8.58 -16.30 -2.45
CA VAL A 89 -7.78 -16.34 -3.68
C VAL A 89 -6.65 -17.36 -3.56
N CYS A 90 -5.92 -17.39 -2.45
CA CYS A 90 -4.87 -18.37 -2.21
C CYS A 90 -5.42 -19.80 -2.17
N SER A 91 -6.54 -20.02 -1.48
CA SER A 91 -7.22 -21.31 -1.39
C SER A 91 -7.59 -21.85 -2.79
N ARG A 92 -8.18 -21.02 -3.65
CA ARG A 92 -8.59 -21.44 -5.01
C ARG A 92 -7.42 -21.72 -5.95
N ASN A 93 -6.28 -21.07 -5.72
CA ASN A 93 -5.08 -21.26 -6.53
C ASN A 93 -4.09 -22.27 -5.94
N SER A 94 -4.41 -22.88 -4.79
CA SER A 94 -3.51 -23.78 -4.06
C SER A 94 -2.18 -23.12 -3.68
N TRP A 95 -2.24 -21.84 -3.31
CA TRP A 95 -1.12 -21.07 -2.77
C TRP A 95 -1.17 -21.03 -1.25
N ASP A 96 -0.01 -21.03 -0.62
CA ASP A 96 0.11 -20.70 0.79
C ASP A 96 -0.07 -19.18 0.96
N ILE A 97 -0.82 -18.75 1.98
CA ILE A 97 -0.94 -17.34 2.34
C ILE A 97 -0.03 -17.00 3.51
N GLN A 98 0.68 -15.89 3.41
CA GLN A 98 1.37 -15.25 4.53
C GLN A 98 0.85 -13.82 4.68
N LEU A 99 0.39 -13.48 5.87
CA LEU A 99 -0.04 -12.12 6.21
C LEU A 99 1.13 -11.41 6.89
N GLU A 100 1.62 -10.32 6.28
CA GLU A 100 2.75 -9.54 6.77
C GLU A 100 2.28 -8.13 7.12
N PRO A 101 2.12 -7.82 8.42
CA PRO A 101 1.79 -6.45 8.83
C PRO A 101 2.99 -5.54 8.60
N ILE A 102 2.75 -4.41 7.95
CA ILE A 102 3.80 -3.46 7.57
C ILE A 102 3.49 -2.06 8.11
N ASP A 103 4.53 -1.25 8.29
CA ASP A 103 4.38 0.19 8.35
C ASP A 103 4.10 0.70 6.94
N TRP A 104 3.07 1.55 6.77
CA TRP A 104 2.58 1.91 5.43
C TRP A 104 3.62 2.63 4.56
N ASP A 105 4.48 3.44 5.15
CA ASP A 105 5.58 4.12 4.48
C ASP A 105 6.73 3.19 4.03
N ALA A 106 6.72 1.93 4.49
CA ALA A 106 7.71 0.92 4.07
C ALA A 106 7.25 0.07 2.88
N LYS A 107 5.98 0.20 2.43
CA LYS A 107 5.35 -0.68 1.41
C LYS A 107 6.18 -0.87 0.14
N ASP A 108 6.73 0.24 -0.39
CA ASP A 108 7.48 0.23 -1.65
C ASP A 108 8.79 -0.53 -1.53
N THR A 109 9.49 -0.31 -0.43
CA THR A 109 10.75 -1.00 -0.13
C THR A 109 10.53 -2.50 0.05
N LEU A 110 9.47 -2.88 0.77
CA LEU A 110 9.14 -4.29 1.03
C LEU A 110 8.70 -5.00 -0.26
N LEU A 111 7.88 -4.35 -1.10
CA LEU A 111 7.44 -4.89 -2.37
C LEU A 111 8.61 -5.01 -3.37
N SER A 112 9.44 -3.97 -3.49
CA SER A 112 10.58 -3.97 -4.43
C SER A 112 11.63 -5.01 -4.07
N SER A 113 11.87 -5.24 -2.77
CA SER A 113 12.81 -6.25 -2.27
C SER A 113 12.27 -7.69 -2.37
N GLY A 114 10.95 -7.85 -2.57
CA GLY A 114 10.29 -9.15 -2.56
C GLY A 114 10.00 -9.70 -1.15
N ALA A 115 10.11 -8.89 -0.12
CA ALA A 115 9.69 -9.26 1.25
C ALA A 115 8.19 -9.49 1.34
N ILE A 116 7.40 -8.73 0.54
CA ILE A 116 5.99 -8.99 0.29
C ILE A 116 5.78 -9.23 -1.21
N THR A 117 4.76 -10.04 -1.55
CA THR A 117 4.41 -10.35 -2.95
C THR A 117 3.44 -9.31 -3.52
N CYS A 118 2.56 -8.79 -2.68
CA CYS A 118 1.56 -7.79 -3.05
C CYS A 118 1.25 -6.86 -1.87
N ILE A 119 0.68 -5.70 -2.20
CA ILE A 119 0.01 -4.80 -1.27
C ILE A 119 -1.49 -5.01 -1.47
N TRP A 120 -2.20 -5.45 -0.43
CA TRP A 120 -3.63 -5.69 -0.48
C TRP A 120 -4.31 -5.19 0.80
N ASN A 121 -4.74 -3.94 0.77
CA ASN A 121 -5.24 -3.23 1.96
C ASN A 121 -6.01 -1.96 1.58
N GLY A 122 -7.03 -2.07 0.74
CA GLY A 122 -7.68 -0.87 0.22
C GLY A 122 -6.67 0.01 -0.51
N PHE A 123 -5.94 -0.55 -1.46
CA PHE A 123 -4.82 0.16 -2.09
C PHE A 123 -5.29 0.91 -3.34
N THR A 124 -5.30 2.24 -3.25
CA THR A 124 -5.69 3.14 -4.35
C THR A 124 -4.78 2.98 -5.54
N MET A 125 -5.38 2.79 -6.71
CA MET A 125 -4.67 2.59 -7.97
C MET A 125 -4.27 3.92 -8.63
N GLU A 126 -5.14 4.90 -8.59
CA GLU A 126 -4.96 6.19 -9.26
C GLU A 126 -3.69 6.90 -8.82
N GLY A 127 -2.95 7.40 -9.80
CA GLY A 127 -1.67 8.09 -9.60
C GLY A 127 -0.45 7.18 -9.38
N ARG A 128 -0.66 5.86 -9.29
CA ARG A 128 0.38 4.86 -8.98
C ARG A 128 0.64 3.86 -10.10
N GLU A 129 -0.04 4.01 -11.24
CA GLU A 129 0.00 3.06 -12.36
C GLU A 129 1.40 2.93 -12.99
N ASP A 130 2.23 3.96 -12.86
CA ASP A 130 3.61 3.95 -13.37
C ASP A 130 4.56 3.13 -12.49
N ASP A 131 4.29 3.01 -11.19
CA ASP A 131 5.17 2.38 -10.21
C ASP A 131 4.81 0.93 -9.92
N TYR A 132 3.54 0.56 -10.09
CA TYR A 132 3.02 -0.77 -9.79
C TYR A 132 2.40 -1.46 -11.00
N THR A 133 2.24 -2.76 -10.90
CA THR A 133 1.29 -3.53 -11.70
C THR A 133 0.08 -3.85 -10.82
N PHE A 134 -1.12 -3.52 -11.28
CA PHE A 134 -2.34 -3.72 -10.53
C PHE A 134 -3.18 -4.86 -11.09
N SER A 135 -3.98 -5.50 -10.21
CA SER A 135 -5.17 -6.23 -10.65
C SER A 135 -6.16 -5.27 -11.33
N GLU A 136 -7.20 -5.78 -11.99
CA GLU A 136 -8.35 -4.92 -12.26
C GLU A 136 -8.90 -4.37 -10.93
N PRO A 137 -9.39 -3.12 -10.91
CA PRO A 137 -9.94 -2.53 -9.69
C PRO A 137 -11.18 -3.30 -9.22
N TYR A 138 -11.24 -3.58 -7.90
CA TYR A 138 -12.30 -4.41 -7.35
C TYR A 138 -13.32 -3.63 -6.51
N MET A 139 -12.94 -2.45 -5.97
CA MET A 139 -13.81 -1.69 -5.07
C MET A 139 -13.76 -0.19 -5.38
N LEU A 140 -14.92 0.46 -5.43
CA LEU A 140 -15.02 1.93 -5.49
C LEU A 140 -14.70 2.53 -4.12
N ASN A 141 -13.89 3.58 -4.10
CA ASN A 141 -13.53 4.37 -2.93
C ASN A 141 -13.49 5.88 -3.27
N GLY A 142 -13.07 6.68 -2.33
CA GLY A 142 -12.79 8.11 -2.48
C GLY A 142 -12.09 8.65 -1.25
N GLN A 143 -11.43 9.78 -1.38
CA GLN A 143 -10.85 10.50 -0.25
C GLN A 143 -11.86 11.53 0.28
N VAL A 144 -12.03 11.55 1.59
CA VAL A 144 -13.02 12.38 2.28
C VAL A 144 -12.40 13.07 3.49
N VAL A 145 -13.14 13.97 4.11
CA VAL A 145 -12.71 14.65 5.35
C VAL A 145 -13.72 14.37 6.46
N VAL A 146 -13.22 13.96 7.60
CA VAL A 146 -13.98 13.72 8.82
C VAL A 146 -13.64 14.78 9.86
N VAL A 147 -14.67 15.33 10.52
CA VAL A 147 -14.55 16.33 11.56
C VAL A 147 -15.41 15.95 12.76
N LYS A 148 -15.21 16.61 13.91
CA LYS A 148 -16.14 16.45 15.03
C LYS A 148 -17.50 17.09 14.70
N LYS A 149 -18.60 16.48 15.11
CA LYS A 149 -19.96 16.98 14.87
C LYS A 149 -20.19 18.39 15.39
N ASP A 150 -19.54 18.75 16.48
CA ASP A 150 -19.67 20.07 17.14
C ASP A 150 -18.60 21.09 16.70
N SER A 151 -17.80 20.75 15.71
CA SER A 151 -16.69 21.62 15.22
C SER A 151 -17.15 22.90 14.53
N GLY A 152 -18.38 22.91 13.98
CA GLY A 152 -18.87 24.00 13.13
C GLY A 152 -18.28 24.01 11.71
N ILE A 153 -17.48 22.99 11.33
CA ILE A 153 -16.94 22.79 9.98
C ILE A 153 -17.99 22.01 9.19
N ALA A 154 -18.47 22.55 8.08
CA ALA A 154 -19.54 21.97 7.26
C ALA A 154 -19.15 21.74 5.80
N SER A 155 -18.03 22.34 5.33
CA SER A 155 -17.55 22.25 3.96
C SER A 155 -16.03 22.21 3.90
N LEU A 156 -15.47 21.83 2.75
CA LEU A 156 -14.01 21.87 2.53
C LEU A 156 -13.45 23.31 2.68
N ALA A 157 -14.24 24.33 2.35
CA ALA A 157 -13.81 25.72 2.49
C ALA A 157 -13.63 26.15 3.96
N ASP A 158 -14.35 25.54 4.90
CA ASP A 158 -14.24 25.82 6.34
C ASP A 158 -12.95 25.26 6.96
N LEU A 159 -12.19 24.46 6.19
CA LEU A 159 -10.87 23.97 6.61
C LEU A 159 -9.78 25.05 6.56
N ALA A 160 -10.07 26.22 5.99
CA ALA A 160 -9.14 27.35 6.00
C ALA A 160 -8.75 27.74 7.44
N GLY A 161 -7.45 27.75 7.71
CA GLY A 161 -6.90 28.04 9.05
C GLY A 161 -7.08 26.90 10.07
N LYS A 162 -7.44 25.68 9.65
CA LYS A 162 -7.59 24.48 10.48
C LYS A 162 -6.37 23.57 10.40
N ALA A 163 -6.15 22.79 11.46
CA ALA A 163 -5.16 21.74 11.48
C ALA A 163 -5.79 20.46 10.89
N VAL A 164 -5.24 19.99 9.77
CA VAL A 164 -5.69 18.78 9.08
C VAL A 164 -4.60 17.72 9.18
N ILE A 165 -4.97 16.47 9.47
CA ILE A 165 -4.05 15.33 9.55
C ILE A 165 -4.47 14.21 8.60
N THR A 166 -3.50 13.49 8.08
CA THR A 166 -3.71 12.27 7.28
C THR A 166 -2.60 11.24 7.55
N GLN A 167 -2.73 10.05 7.00
CA GLN A 167 -1.66 9.05 7.10
C GLN A 167 -0.50 9.40 6.14
N THR A 168 0.72 9.14 6.56
CA THR A 168 1.93 9.26 5.72
C THR A 168 1.82 8.34 4.52
N ASP A 169 2.23 8.82 3.33
CA ASP A 169 2.18 8.09 2.04
C ASP A 169 0.79 7.53 1.67
N SER A 170 -0.29 8.16 2.18
CA SER A 170 -1.66 7.82 1.83
C SER A 170 -2.12 8.52 0.55
N ALA A 171 -3.16 7.98 -0.09
CA ALA A 171 -3.81 8.63 -1.23
C ALA A 171 -4.41 10.01 -0.85
N ALA A 172 -4.92 10.17 0.37
CA ALA A 172 -5.37 11.48 0.87
C ALA A 172 -4.24 12.52 0.86
N LEU A 173 -3.03 12.13 1.29
CA LEU A 173 -1.87 13.01 1.28
C LEU A 173 -1.49 13.40 -0.16
N GLU A 174 -1.46 12.43 -1.09
CA GLU A 174 -1.15 12.67 -2.50
C GLU A 174 -2.14 13.64 -3.14
N VAL A 175 -3.45 13.45 -2.89
CA VAL A 175 -4.50 14.36 -3.38
C VAL A 175 -4.33 15.78 -2.81
N LEU A 176 -4.02 15.90 -1.51
CA LEU A 176 -3.83 17.21 -0.84
C LEU A 176 -2.53 17.89 -1.26
N GLN A 177 -1.52 17.16 -1.70
CA GLN A 177 -0.27 17.69 -2.25
C GLN A 177 -0.33 17.94 -3.76
N GLY A 178 -1.28 17.30 -4.47
CA GLY A 178 -1.51 17.40 -5.89
C GLY A 178 -2.76 18.19 -6.27
N ASP A 179 -3.82 17.50 -6.66
CA ASP A 179 -5.05 18.11 -7.22
C ASP A 179 -5.78 19.04 -6.27
N LYS A 180 -5.59 18.88 -4.95
CA LYS A 180 -6.17 19.75 -3.90
C LYS A 180 -5.12 20.59 -3.18
N ALA A 181 -3.95 20.83 -3.79
CA ALA A 181 -2.89 21.63 -3.18
C ALA A 181 -3.34 23.06 -2.86
N ASP A 182 -4.19 23.68 -3.67
CA ASP A 182 -4.75 25.00 -3.41
C ASP A 182 -5.64 25.01 -2.17
N LEU A 183 -6.40 23.95 -1.93
CA LEU A 183 -7.18 23.77 -0.71
C LEU A 183 -6.24 23.60 0.49
N ALA A 184 -5.28 22.69 0.39
CA ALA A 184 -4.32 22.40 1.46
C ALA A 184 -3.49 23.63 1.85
N ALA A 185 -3.17 24.52 0.91
CA ALA A 185 -2.49 25.79 1.18
C ALA A 185 -3.31 26.76 2.06
N THR A 186 -4.61 26.55 2.23
CA THR A 186 -5.46 27.35 3.12
C THR A 186 -5.43 26.84 4.57
N PHE A 187 -4.96 25.64 4.83
CA PHE A 187 -4.90 25.04 6.16
C PHE A 187 -3.91 25.77 7.08
N ALA A 188 -4.13 25.70 8.38
CA ALA A 188 -3.11 26.14 9.34
C ALA A 188 -1.91 25.17 9.34
N SER A 189 -2.19 23.87 9.25
CA SER A 189 -1.21 22.81 9.07
C SER A 189 -1.81 21.63 8.32
N LEU A 190 -0.97 20.93 7.53
CA LEU A 190 -1.22 19.59 7.03
C LEU A 190 -0.20 18.67 7.69
N GLU A 191 -0.67 17.84 8.61
CA GLU A 191 0.15 16.94 9.42
C GLU A 191 0.05 15.51 8.90
N THR A 192 1.09 14.70 9.15
CA THR A 192 1.09 13.28 8.80
C THR A 192 1.40 12.40 10.00
N ILE A 193 0.85 11.18 10.01
CA ILE A 193 1.02 10.21 11.07
C ILE A 193 1.04 8.79 10.50
N GLY A 194 1.57 7.81 11.25
CA GLY A 194 1.77 6.45 10.77
C GLY A 194 0.47 5.66 10.52
N ASP A 195 -0.61 5.95 11.27
CA ASP A 195 -1.88 5.22 11.16
C ASP A 195 -3.11 6.08 11.44
N TYR A 196 -4.25 5.70 10.86
CA TYR A 196 -5.51 6.45 11.02
C TYR A 196 -6.12 6.34 12.42
N ASN A 197 -5.91 5.26 13.16
CA ASN A 197 -6.44 5.15 14.52
C ASN A 197 -5.84 6.24 15.42
N THR A 198 -4.54 6.52 15.26
CA THR A 198 -3.86 7.62 15.96
C THR A 198 -4.34 8.99 15.46
N ALA A 199 -4.59 9.16 14.15
CA ALA A 199 -5.17 10.40 13.60
C ALA A 199 -6.54 10.69 14.22
N PHE A 200 -7.43 9.71 14.32
CA PHE A 200 -8.74 9.86 14.95
C PHE A 200 -8.67 10.11 16.46
N MET A 201 -7.69 9.56 17.18
CA MET A 201 -7.44 9.93 18.58
C MET A 201 -7.04 11.41 18.72
N GLN A 202 -6.25 11.94 17.79
CA GLN A 202 -5.90 13.36 17.77
C GLN A 202 -7.11 14.25 17.45
N LEU A 203 -7.98 13.84 16.51
CA LEU A 203 -9.24 14.51 16.24
C LEU A 203 -10.15 14.54 17.48
N GLU A 204 -10.28 13.39 18.15
CA GLU A 204 -11.12 13.27 19.37
C GLU A 204 -10.63 14.19 20.49
N SER A 205 -9.32 14.22 20.73
CA SER A 205 -8.71 15.10 21.75
C SER A 205 -8.74 16.58 21.39
N GLY A 206 -9.00 16.93 20.11
CA GLY A 206 -8.95 18.29 19.61
C GLY A 206 -7.52 18.81 19.35
N ALA A 207 -6.54 17.90 19.21
CA ALA A 207 -5.20 18.28 18.76
C ALA A 207 -5.19 18.69 17.30
N VAL A 208 -6.09 18.11 16.49
CA VAL A 208 -6.36 18.51 15.10
C VAL A 208 -7.84 18.77 14.91
N ASP A 209 -8.20 19.51 13.85
CA ASP A 209 -9.59 19.88 13.54
C ASP A 209 -10.26 18.89 12.58
N ALA A 210 -9.49 18.21 11.73
CA ALA A 210 -10.00 17.34 10.69
C ALA A 210 -9.02 16.21 10.37
N VAL A 211 -9.57 15.06 9.92
CA VAL A 211 -8.83 13.93 9.35
C VAL A 211 -9.23 13.78 7.88
N ALA A 212 -8.26 13.84 6.98
CA ALA A 212 -8.44 13.44 5.58
C ALA A 212 -8.11 11.94 5.47
N CYS A 213 -9.04 11.15 4.95
CA CYS A 213 -8.91 9.69 4.92
C CYS A 213 -9.80 9.08 3.83
N ASP A 214 -9.64 7.79 3.65
CA ASP A 214 -10.48 6.98 2.77
C ASP A 214 -11.93 6.94 3.25
N LEU A 215 -12.86 6.92 2.31
CA LEU A 215 -14.29 6.81 2.57
C LEU A 215 -14.61 5.61 3.47
N SER A 216 -13.95 4.50 3.24
CA SER A 216 -14.11 3.29 4.03
C SER A 216 -13.66 3.45 5.48
N ILE A 217 -12.54 4.13 5.73
CA ILE A 217 -12.07 4.49 7.08
C ILE A 217 -13.08 5.43 7.75
N SER A 218 -13.56 6.45 7.03
CA SER A 218 -14.61 7.33 7.52
C SER A 218 -15.85 6.55 7.94
N GLN A 219 -16.37 5.68 7.08
CA GLN A 219 -17.57 4.87 7.34
C GLN A 219 -17.40 3.99 8.59
N TYR A 220 -16.25 3.34 8.73
CA TYR A 220 -15.92 2.55 9.92
C TYR A 220 -15.95 3.41 11.19
N GLN A 221 -15.28 4.55 11.19
CA GLN A 221 -15.18 5.45 12.36
C GLN A 221 -16.55 6.05 12.72
N LEU A 222 -17.35 6.43 11.72
CA LEU A 222 -18.70 6.95 11.93
C LEU A 222 -19.65 5.86 12.47
N ALA A 223 -19.51 4.62 12.00
CA ALA A 223 -20.29 3.50 12.53
C ALA A 223 -19.95 3.22 14.00
N ALA A 224 -18.66 3.30 14.36
CA ALA A 224 -18.20 3.08 15.74
C ALA A 224 -18.57 4.22 16.69
N LYS A 225 -18.56 5.49 16.20
CA LYS A 225 -18.82 6.70 17.01
C LYS A 225 -19.78 7.67 16.31
N PRO A 226 -21.04 7.29 16.07
CA PRO A 226 -22.00 8.05 15.26
C PRO A 226 -22.32 9.44 15.84
N ASP A 227 -22.14 9.66 17.13
CA ASP A 227 -22.41 10.92 17.80
C ASP A 227 -21.20 11.86 17.89
N ALA A 228 -19.99 11.34 17.61
CA ALA A 228 -18.73 12.11 17.74
C ALA A 228 -18.32 12.79 16.44
N TYR A 229 -18.48 12.09 15.32
CA TYR A 229 -17.93 12.49 14.04
C TYR A 229 -18.99 12.73 12.98
N THR A 230 -18.62 13.52 11.97
CA THR A 230 -19.35 13.67 10.71
C THR A 230 -18.35 13.75 9.57
N GLN A 231 -18.71 13.15 8.45
CA GLN A 231 -18.00 13.32 7.18
C GLN A 231 -18.55 14.53 6.46
N LEU A 232 -17.70 15.31 5.82
CA LEU A 232 -18.13 16.39 4.93
C LEU A 232 -18.76 15.81 3.66
N ASP A 233 -19.78 16.47 3.13
CA ASP A 233 -20.50 16.01 1.93
C ASP A 233 -19.61 16.06 0.67
N GLU A 234 -18.65 17.00 0.63
CA GLU A 234 -17.72 17.17 -0.48
C GLU A 234 -16.56 16.19 -0.33
N ALA A 235 -16.36 15.32 -1.32
CA ALA A 235 -15.18 14.44 -1.38
C ALA A 235 -13.95 15.19 -1.93
N LEU A 236 -12.77 14.76 -1.52
CA LEU A 236 -11.50 15.22 -2.09
C LEU A 236 -11.25 14.58 -3.45
N SER A 237 -11.54 13.26 -3.59
CA SER A 237 -11.40 12.50 -4.82
C SER A 237 -12.42 11.35 -4.91
N SER A 238 -12.53 10.76 -6.09
CA SER A 238 -13.13 9.45 -6.31
C SER A 238 -12.06 8.54 -6.90
N GLU A 239 -11.95 7.31 -6.43
CA GLU A 239 -10.86 6.40 -6.74
C GLU A 239 -11.27 4.94 -6.64
N HIS A 240 -10.36 4.04 -6.98
CA HIS A 240 -10.59 2.61 -7.01
C HIS A 240 -9.50 1.87 -6.24
N TYR A 241 -9.90 0.84 -5.51
CA TYR A 241 -8.97 -0.09 -4.90
C TYR A 241 -8.63 -1.24 -5.83
N ALA A 242 -7.36 -1.57 -5.90
CA ALA A 242 -6.82 -2.72 -6.61
C ALA A 242 -5.72 -3.40 -5.80
N VAL A 243 -5.37 -4.63 -6.15
CA VAL A 243 -4.21 -5.30 -5.55
C VAL A 243 -2.95 -4.84 -6.26
N GLY A 244 -2.01 -4.27 -5.51
CA GLY A 244 -0.75 -3.76 -6.05
C GLY A 244 0.36 -4.82 -6.01
N PHE A 245 1.04 -4.99 -7.14
CA PHE A 245 2.16 -5.90 -7.32
C PHE A 245 3.40 -5.14 -7.77
N LYS A 246 4.57 -5.75 -7.63
CA LYS A 246 5.80 -5.23 -8.21
C LYS A 246 5.60 -5.00 -9.71
N LYS A 247 6.12 -3.88 -10.20
CA LYS A 247 6.04 -3.53 -11.63
C LYS A 247 6.55 -4.65 -12.51
N GLY A 248 5.73 -5.07 -13.48
CA GLY A 248 5.99 -6.17 -14.40
C GLY A 248 5.33 -7.51 -14.03
N SER A 249 4.74 -7.67 -12.84
CA SER A 249 4.08 -8.91 -12.39
C SER A 249 2.67 -9.10 -12.97
N GLN A 250 2.54 -8.93 -14.29
CA GLN A 250 1.23 -8.91 -14.95
C GLN A 250 0.49 -10.25 -14.85
N GLN A 251 1.19 -11.37 -14.99
CA GLN A 251 0.56 -12.70 -14.94
C GLN A 251 -0.05 -12.99 -13.56
N LEU A 252 0.60 -12.52 -12.49
CA LEU A 252 0.05 -12.66 -11.13
C LEU A 252 -1.16 -11.76 -10.91
N ALA A 253 -1.10 -10.50 -11.38
CA ALA A 253 -2.20 -9.56 -11.32
C ALA A 253 -3.44 -10.07 -12.07
N ASP A 254 -3.24 -10.61 -13.29
CA ASP A 254 -4.30 -11.20 -14.10
C ASP A 254 -4.90 -12.43 -13.39
N LYS A 255 -4.06 -13.28 -12.78
CA LYS A 255 -4.51 -14.46 -12.07
C LYS A 255 -5.36 -14.13 -10.84
N VAL A 256 -4.97 -13.12 -10.08
CA VAL A 256 -5.76 -12.61 -8.94
C VAL A 256 -7.08 -12.04 -9.44
N THR A 257 -7.07 -11.24 -10.51
CA THR A 257 -8.28 -10.68 -11.13
C THR A 257 -9.25 -11.77 -11.58
N GLU A 258 -8.76 -12.78 -12.31
CA GLU A 258 -9.60 -13.92 -12.74
C GLU A 258 -10.25 -14.63 -11.57
N THR A 259 -9.48 -14.83 -10.48
CA THR A 259 -9.99 -15.50 -9.29
C THR A 259 -11.04 -14.65 -8.57
N LEU A 260 -10.82 -13.33 -8.43
CA LEU A 260 -11.82 -12.41 -7.85
C LEU A 260 -13.13 -12.40 -8.63
N LYS A 261 -13.07 -12.39 -9.97
CA LYS A 261 -14.26 -12.52 -10.83
C LYS A 261 -14.99 -13.86 -10.63
N ALA A 262 -14.26 -14.95 -10.47
CA ALA A 262 -14.85 -16.26 -10.18
C ALA A 262 -15.51 -16.30 -8.80
N MET A 263 -14.92 -15.62 -7.79
CA MET A 263 -15.50 -15.47 -6.45
C MET A 263 -16.78 -14.63 -6.45
N ASP A 264 -16.85 -13.62 -7.30
CA ASP A 264 -18.10 -12.86 -7.48
C ASP A 264 -19.18 -13.72 -8.13
N ALA A 265 -18.83 -14.40 -9.21
CA ALA A 265 -19.78 -15.23 -9.98
C ALA A 265 -20.43 -16.35 -9.17
N ASP A 266 -19.76 -16.90 -8.14
CA ASP A 266 -20.32 -17.93 -7.27
C ASP A 266 -20.96 -17.40 -5.98
N GLY A 267 -20.94 -16.06 -5.77
CA GLY A 267 -21.60 -15.37 -4.67
C GLY A 267 -20.74 -15.16 -3.42
N PHE A 268 -19.50 -15.67 -3.39
CA PHE A 268 -18.61 -15.51 -2.24
C PHE A 268 -18.40 -14.03 -1.88
N VAL A 269 -18.15 -13.17 -2.89
CA VAL A 269 -17.90 -11.74 -2.66
C VAL A 269 -19.11 -11.06 -2.03
N LYS A 270 -20.33 -11.40 -2.48
CA LYS A 270 -21.55 -10.85 -1.91
C LYS A 270 -21.71 -11.23 -0.45
N ASP A 271 -21.49 -12.51 -0.12
CA ASP A 271 -21.57 -13.00 1.25
C ASP A 271 -20.49 -12.34 2.14
N LEU A 272 -19.30 -12.09 1.57
CA LEU A 272 -18.23 -11.38 2.28
C LEU A 272 -18.57 -9.91 2.52
N CYS A 273 -19.15 -9.20 1.53
CA CYS A 273 -19.65 -7.85 1.74
C CYS A 273 -20.73 -7.81 2.85
N ASP A 274 -21.66 -8.77 2.87
CA ASP A 274 -22.67 -8.88 3.90
C ASP A 274 -22.04 -9.13 5.30
N LYS A 275 -20.95 -9.90 5.40
CA LYS A 275 -20.17 -10.10 6.63
C LYS A 275 -19.60 -8.78 7.19
N TYR A 276 -19.10 -7.92 6.31
CA TYR A 276 -18.48 -6.65 6.68
C TYR A 276 -19.41 -5.44 6.55
N ALA A 277 -20.71 -5.63 6.32
CA ALA A 277 -21.67 -4.53 6.12
C ALA A 277 -21.77 -3.59 7.33
N SER A 278 -21.65 -4.12 8.56
CA SER A 278 -21.65 -3.30 9.79
C SER A 278 -20.42 -2.40 9.91
N TYR A 279 -19.38 -2.66 9.15
CA TYR A 279 -18.16 -1.86 9.07
C TYR A 279 -18.16 -0.89 7.87
N GLY A 280 -19.26 -0.82 7.11
CA GLY A 280 -19.41 0.10 5.97
C GLY A 280 -19.09 -0.50 4.60
N ILE A 281 -18.72 -1.77 4.50
CA ILE A 281 -18.54 -2.43 3.20
C ILE A 281 -19.90 -2.63 2.53
N SER A 282 -19.99 -2.28 1.24
CA SER A 282 -21.19 -2.46 0.43
C SER A 282 -20.87 -3.17 -0.89
N TYR A 283 -21.67 -4.19 -1.23
CA TYR A 283 -21.57 -4.86 -2.52
C TYR A 283 -21.86 -3.94 -3.71
N ASP A 284 -22.58 -2.83 -3.49
CA ASP A 284 -22.83 -1.83 -4.54
C ASP A 284 -21.53 -1.20 -5.06
N ASN A 285 -20.50 -1.10 -4.19
CA ASN A 285 -19.19 -0.56 -4.53
C ASN A 285 -18.25 -1.60 -5.16
N TRP A 286 -18.64 -2.88 -5.23
CA TRP A 286 -17.86 -3.92 -5.90
C TRP A 286 -17.90 -3.74 -7.41
N LEU A 287 -16.77 -3.84 -8.10
CA LEU A 287 -16.62 -3.49 -9.52
C LEU A 287 -16.48 -4.69 -10.45
N LEU A 288 -16.01 -5.82 -9.96
CA LEU A 288 -15.75 -7.03 -10.78
C LEU A 288 -16.99 -7.94 -10.87
N LYS A 289 -18.15 -7.32 -11.23
CA LYS A 289 -19.43 -8.03 -11.43
C LYS A 289 -19.52 -8.69 -12.78
#